data_9c020ee0ceb63c31dd4ec750a23b469e
#
_entry.id   9c020ee0ceb63c31dd4ec750a23b469e
#
_cell.length_a   1.000
_cell.length_b   1.000
_cell.length_c   1.000
_cell.angle_alpha   90.00
_cell.angle_beta   90.00
_cell.angle_gamma   90.00
#
_symmetry.space_group_name_H-M   'P 1'
#
loop_
_entity.id
_entity.type
_entity.pdbx_description
1 polymer ?
#
loop_
_entity_poly.entity_id
_entity_poly.type
_entity_poly.pdbx_seq_one_letter_code
_entity_poly.pdbx_strand_id
1 'polypeptide(L)'
;MTADEPIHNPVAGVFDDVSPVPGSSKRDPILIADDVVRRFGGLTAVSVDHLEIQRGAITALIGPNGAGKTTFFNLLTSFDKQDAGRIQFDGVDITGTASHKLATEGMVRTFQLTKALSRMTVIDNMKLGATGQVGES
;
A
#
# COMPACT_ATOMS: atom_id res chain seq x y z
N MET A 1 0.57 23.36 39.81
CA MET A 1 1.45 22.55 38.95
C MET A 1 0.87 21.14 38.95
N THR A 2 0.04 20.86 37.97
CA THR A 2 -0.60 19.55 37.77
C THR A 2 0.41 18.68 37.01
N ALA A 3 0.72 17.52 37.58
CA ALA A 3 1.60 16.53 36.98
C ALA A 3 1.09 16.12 35.61
N ASP A 4 2.02 16.10 34.69
CA ASP A 4 1.85 15.57 33.33
C ASP A 4 1.50 14.07 33.46
N GLU A 5 0.21 13.73 33.30
CA GLU A 5 -0.20 12.34 33.20
C GLU A 5 0.40 11.79 31.91
N PRO A 6 1.11 10.65 31.95
CA PRO A 6 1.65 10.06 30.74
C PRO A 6 0.51 9.70 29.78
N ILE A 7 0.56 10.23 28.57
CA ILE A 7 -0.40 9.90 27.50
C ILE A 7 -0.41 8.37 27.37
N HIS A 8 -1.51 7.77 27.77
CA HIS A 8 -1.71 6.32 27.59
C HIS A 8 -1.70 5.99 26.09
N ASN A 9 -0.62 5.38 25.62
CA ASN A 9 -0.53 4.88 24.24
C ASN A 9 -1.16 3.47 24.19
N PRO A 10 -2.39 3.33 23.66
CA PRO A 10 -3.10 2.04 23.65
C PRO A 10 -2.46 0.98 22.75
N VAL A 11 -1.45 1.38 21.95
CA VAL A 11 -0.70 0.47 21.07
C VAL A 11 0.72 0.18 21.56
N ALA A 12 1.07 0.66 22.76
CA ALA A 12 2.36 0.32 23.40
C ALA A 12 2.43 -1.20 23.60
N GLY A 13 3.49 -1.83 23.11
CA GLY A 13 3.70 -3.27 23.19
C GLY A 13 3.12 -4.10 22.05
N VAL A 14 2.19 -3.58 21.25
CA VAL A 14 1.57 -4.35 20.14
C VAL A 14 2.57 -4.68 19.03
N PHE A 15 3.58 -3.83 18.83
CA PHE A 15 4.60 -3.94 17.78
C PHE A 15 6.03 -4.03 18.30
N ASP A 16 6.22 -4.34 19.57
CA ASP A 16 7.56 -4.38 20.18
C ASP A 16 8.46 -5.46 19.56
N ASP A 17 7.85 -6.49 18.97
CA ASP A 17 8.52 -7.57 18.27
C ASP A 17 8.64 -7.32 16.73
N VAL A 18 8.16 -6.18 16.23
CA VAL A 18 8.26 -5.83 14.81
C VAL A 18 9.50 -4.98 14.57
N SER A 19 10.48 -5.55 13.84
CA SER A 19 11.70 -4.81 13.51
C SER A 19 11.38 -3.56 12.67
N PRO A 20 11.80 -2.36 13.10
CA PRO A 20 11.63 -1.13 12.33
C PRO A 20 12.63 -1.02 11.16
N VAL A 21 13.60 -1.93 11.06
CA VAL A 21 14.63 -1.88 10.03
C VAL A 21 14.02 -2.18 8.66
N PRO A 22 14.22 -1.31 7.66
CA PRO A 22 13.77 -1.58 6.28
C PRO A 22 14.36 -2.90 5.75
N GLY A 23 13.57 -3.68 5.02
CA GLY A 23 14.00 -4.96 4.45
C GLY A 23 14.14 -6.10 5.46
N SER A 24 14.00 -5.87 6.76
CA SER A 24 14.02 -6.97 7.73
C SER A 24 12.74 -7.79 7.65
N SER A 25 12.88 -9.11 7.80
CA SER A 25 11.75 -10.03 7.84
C SER A 25 10.75 -9.65 8.91
N LYS A 26 9.46 -9.68 8.57
CA LYS A 26 8.34 -9.43 9.47
C LYS A 26 7.74 -10.76 9.91
N ARG A 27 7.10 -10.76 11.07
CA ARG A 27 6.50 -11.95 11.64
C ARG A 27 5.29 -12.45 10.86
N ASP A 28 4.50 -11.49 10.34
CA ASP A 28 3.30 -11.76 9.52
C ASP A 28 3.22 -10.69 8.42
N PRO A 29 3.99 -10.83 7.33
CA PRO A 29 4.00 -9.86 6.26
C PRO A 29 2.70 -9.96 5.44
N ILE A 30 2.00 -8.85 5.29
CA ILE A 30 0.85 -8.76 4.38
C ILE A 30 1.29 -8.47 2.94
N LEU A 31 2.44 -7.78 2.78
CA LEU A 31 2.99 -7.46 1.47
C LEU A 31 4.49 -7.72 1.48
N ILE A 32 4.97 -8.37 0.41
CA ILE A 32 6.38 -8.63 0.16
C ILE A 32 6.70 -8.14 -1.25
N ALA A 33 7.80 -7.40 -1.39
CA ALA A 33 8.33 -6.97 -2.67
C ALA A 33 9.80 -7.37 -2.78
N ASP A 34 10.13 -8.16 -3.80
CA ASP A 34 11.47 -8.71 -4.03
C ASP A 34 11.99 -8.27 -5.39
N ASP A 35 13.23 -7.75 -5.43
CA ASP A 35 13.98 -7.33 -6.61
C ASP A 35 13.19 -6.39 -7.54
N VAL A 36 12.33 -5.55 -6.96
CA VAL A 36 11.42 -4.69 -7.72
C VAL A 36 12.17 -3.53 -8.33
N VAL A 37 12.19 -3.49 -9.66
CA VAL A 37 12.87 -2.44 -10.44
C VAL A 37 11.87 -1.78 -11.38
N ARG A 38 11.96 -0.43 -11.47
CA ARG A 38 11.26 0.36 -12.47
C ARG A 38 12.20 1.41 -13.07
N ARG A 39 12.24 1.44 -14.41
CA ARG A 39 13.05 2.39 -15.18
C ARG A 39 12.17 3.20 -16.12
N PHE A 40 12.55 4.45 -16.31
CA PHE A 40 11.98 5.33 -17.33
C PHE A 40 13.10 5.81 -18.24
N GLY A 41 13.18 5.26 -19.46
CA GLY A 41 14.34 5.48 -20.32
C GLY A 41 15.63 5.01 -19.62
N GLY A 42 16.61 5.91 -19.48
CA GLY A 42 17.89 5.61 -18.80
C GLY A 42 17.87 5.78 -17.27
N LEU A 43 16.75 6.25 -16.68
CA LEU A 43 16.67 6.54 -15.25
C LEU A 43 16.00 5.37 -14.49
N THR A 44 16.68 4.85 -13.48
CA THR A 44 16.09 3.92 -12.53
C THR A 44 15.32 4.73 -11.48
N ALA A 45 13.99 4.65 -11.53
CA ALA A 45 13.09 5.38 -10.63
C ALA A 45 12.80 4.62 -9.33
N VAL A 46 12.84 3.28 -9.39
CA VAL A 46 12.67 2.39 -8.24
C VAL A 46 13.66 1.24 -8.35
N SER A 47 14.32 0.93 -7.25
CA SER A 47 15.13 -0.27 -7.05
C SER A 47 15.02 -0.69 -5.61
N VAL A 48 14.31 -1.79 -5.36
CA VAL A 48 14.04 -2.33 -4.03
C VAL A 48 14.45 -3.80 -4.04
N ASP A 49 15.47 -4.14 -3.30
CA ASP A 49 15.97 -5.52 -3.22
C ASP A 49 14.99 -6.40 -2.45
N HIS A 50 14.59 -5.96 -1.25
CA HIS A 50 13.60 -6.65 -0.43
C HIS A 50 12.86 -5.68 0.47
N LEU A 51 11.53 -5.84 0.58
CA LEU A 51 10.68 -5.10 1.50
C LEU A 51 9.55 -6.00 1.98
N GLU A 52 9.31 -5.98 3.30
CA GLU A 52 8.13 -6.58 3.91
C GLU A 52 7.32 -5.53 4.68
N ILE A 53 6.00 -5.58 4.54
CA ILE A 53 5.05 -4.76 5.29
C ILE A 53 4.29 -5.66 6.26
N GLN A 54 4.39 -5.34 7.56
CA GLN A 54 3.71 -6.08 8.62
C GLN A 54 2.20 -5.89 8.55
N ARG A 55 1.46 -6.98 8.67
CA ARG A 55 -0.01 -6.98 8.82
C ARG A 55 -0.42 -6.25 10.10
N GLY A 56 -1.48 -5.47 10.02
CA GLY A 56 -2.04 -4.75 11.17
C GLY A 56 -1.21 -3.55 11.64
N ALA A 57 -0.11 -3.20 10.93
CA ALA A 57 0.74 -2.07 11.26
C ALA A 57 0.57 -0.93 10.24
N ILE A 58 0.75 0.31 10.70
CA ILE A 58 0.88 1.47 9.81
C ILE A 58 2.35 1.60 9.42
N THR A 59 2.63 1.48 8.12
CA THR A 59 3.97 1.63 7.58
C THR A 59 4.07 2.92 6.78
N ALA A 60 5.06 3.77 7.07
CA ALA A 60 5.30 5.01 6.35
C ALA A 60 6.49 4.87 5.39
N LEU A 61 6.31 5.34 4.15
CA LEU A 61 7.38 5.48 3.17
C LEU A 61 7.84 6.94 3.13
N ILE A 62 9.04 7.20 3.63
CA ILE A 62 9.59 8.55 3.79
C ILE A 62 10.75 8.75 2.81
N GLY A 63 10.89 9.96 2.33
CA GLY A 63 11.99 10.35 1.43
C GLY A 63 11.71 11.68 0.71
N PRO A 64 12.71 12.30 0.09
CA PRO A 64 12.56 13.58 -0.61
C PRO A 64 11.64 13.46 -1.83
N ASN A 65 11.27 14.62 -2.40
CA ASN A 65 10.56 14.64 -3.69
C ASN A 65 11.46 14.07 -4.78
N GLY A 66 10.88 13.26 -5.66
CA GLY A 66 11.64 12.56 -6.70
C GLY A 66 12.30 11.24 -6.27
N ALA A 67 12.22 10.84 -5.01
CA ALA A 67 12.79 9.58 -4.52
C ALA A 67 12.05 8.32 -4.97
N GLY A 68 11.13 8.40 -5.92
CA GLY A 68 10.41 7.23 -6.45
C GLY A 68 9.22 6.75 -5.59
N LYS A 69 8.87 7.42 -4.48
CA LYS A 69 7.78 6.99 -3.58
C LYS A 69 6.47 6.73 -4.30
N THR A 70 5.99 7.69 -5.08
CA THR A 70 4.74 7.56 -5.83
C THR A 70 4.83 6.46 -6.88
N THR A 71 5.97 6.33 -7.55
CA THR A 71 6.22 5.25 -8.51
C THR A 71 6.14 3.90 -7.82
N PHE A 72 6.79 3.76 -6.66
CA PHE A 72 6.73 2.51 -5.90
C PHE A 72 5.31 2.18 -5.45
N PHE A 73 4.53 3.14 -4.93
CA PHE A 73 3.12 2.93 -4.64
C PHE A 73 2.29 2.53 -5.88
N ASN A 74 2.60 3.10 -7.05
CA ASN A 74 1.96 2.69 -8.29
C ASN A 74 2.26 1.22 -8.64
N LEU A 75 3.50 0.76 -8.41
CA LEU A 75 3.88 -0.63 -8.63
C LEU A 75 3.15 -1.57 -7.66
N LEU A 76 3.16 -1.26 -6.36
CA LEU A 76 2.50 -2.07 -5.33
C LEU A 76 0.99 -2.23 -5.59
N THR A 77 0.35 -1.19 -6.13
CA THR A 77 -1.09 -1.17 -6.39
C THR A 77 -1.45 -1.45 -7.85
N SER A 78 -0.47 -1.91 -8.64
CA SER A 78 -0.62 -2.25 -10.07
C SER A 78 -1.23 -1.15 -10.95
N PHE A 79 -1.01 0.13 -10.58
CA PHE A 79 -1.26 1.27 -11.46
C PHE A 79 -0.13 1.50 -12.47
N ASP A 80 1.04 0.92 -12.22
CA ASP A 80 2.17 0.82 -13.15
C ASP A 80 2.75 -0.58 -13.03
N LYS A 81 3.58 -0.99 -14.01
CA LYS A 81 4.21 -2.30 -14.04
C LYS A 81 5.70 -2.16 -13.78
N GLN A 82 6.24 -3.04 -12.95
CA GLN A 82 7.67 -3.18 -12.77
C GLN A 82 8.34 -3.79 -14.01
N ASP A 83 9.60 -3.44 -14.22
CA ASP A 83 10.43 -4.03 -15.26
C ASP A 83 11.06 -5.35 -14.81
N ALA A 84 11.24 -5.50 -13.49
CA ALA A 84 11.73 -6.73 -12.86
C ALA A 84 11.17 -6.85 -11.44
N GLY A 85 11.31 -8.05 -10.86
CA GLY A 85 10.95 -8.35 -9.49
C GLY A 85 9.54 -8.92 -9.35
N ARG A 86 9.20 -9.21 -8.09
CA ARG A 86 7.95 -9.86 -7.69
C ARG A 86 7.29 -9.08 -6.58
N ILE A 87 5.96 -9.07 -6.57
CA ILE A 87 5.17 -8.49 -5.48
C ILE A 87 4.15 -9.54 -5.05
N GLN A 88 4.10 -9.81 -3.74
CA GLN A 88 3.12 -10.71 -3.14
C GLN A 88 2.24 -9.90 -2.18
N PHE A 89 0.95 -10.20 -2.17
CA PHE A 89 -0.03 -9.65 -1.25
C PHE A 89 -0.82 -10.80 -0.62
N ASP A 90 -0.86 -10.84 0.70
CA ASP A 90 -1.50 -11.90 1.48
C ASP A 90 -1.09 -13.33 1.04
N GLY A 91 0.21 -13.52 0.77
CA GLY A 91 0.78 -14.78 0.30
C GLY A 91 0.53 -15.12 -1.17
N VAL A 92 -0.22 -14.30 -1.90
CA VAL A 92 -0.52 -14.49 -3.33
C VAL A 92 0.38 -13.60 -4.19
N ASP A 93 0.99 -14.16 -5.24
CA ASP A 93 1.74 -13.38 -6.22
C ASP A 93 0.77 -12.52 -7.05
N ILE A 94 0.91 -11.21 -6.89
CA ILE A 94 0.09 -10.22 -7.60
C ILE A 94 0.83 -9.54 -8.75
N THR A 95 2.02 -10.03 -9.10
CA THR A 95 2.85 -9.48 -10.18
C THR A 95 2.09 -9.45 -11.49
N GLY A 96 1.84 -8.24 -12.03
CA GLY A 96 1.09 -8.06 -13.27
C GLY A 96 -0.44 -8.20 -13.15
N THR A 97 -0.97 -8.42 -11.96
CA THR A 97 -2.42 -8.43 -11.70
C THR A 97 -3.00 -7.04 -11.91
N ALA A 98 -4.15 -6.93 -12.52
CA ALA A 98 -4.80 -5.63 -12.76
C ALA A 98 -5.29 -5.00 -11.45
N SER A 99 -5.15 -3.66 -11.31
CA SER A 99 -5.48 -2.92 -10.08
C SER A 99 -6.92 -3.11 -9.58
N HIS A 100 -7.88 -3.26 -10.48
CA HIS A 100 -9.28 -3.50 -10.09
C HIS A 100 -9.49 -4.87 -9.43
N LYS A 101 -8.71 -5.89 -9.82
CA LYS A 101 -8.73 -7.20 -9.15
C LYS A 101 -8.11 -7.12 -7.76
N LEU A 102 -7.02 -6.36 -7.60
CA LEU A 102 -6.41 -6.14 -6.28
C LEU A 102 -7.37 -5.44 -5.32
N ALA A 103 -8.22 -4.55 -5.82
CA ALA A 103 -9.24 -3.91 -5.00
C ALA A 103 -10.25 -4.91 -4.44
N THR A 104 -10.64 -5.94 -5.20
CA THR A 104 -11.51 -7.02 -4.71
C THR A 104 -10.83 -7.95 -3.72
N GLU A 105 -9.50 -8.05 -3.78
CA GLU A 105 -8.67 -8.79 -2.81
C GLU A 105 -8.35 -7.97 -1.54
N GLY A 106 -8.88 -6.74 -1.45
CA GLY A 106 -8.73 -5.89 -0.27
C GLY A 106 -7.58 -4.87 -0.32
N MET A 107 -6.80 -4.81 -1.42
CA MET A 107 -5.77 -3.79 -1.59
C MET A 107 -6.36 -2.53 -2.23
N VAL A 108 -6.72 -1.56 -1.41
CA VAL A 108 -7.35 -0.31 -1.85
C VAL A 108 -6.37 0.86 -1.75
N ARG A 109 -6.43 1.77 -2.72
CA ARG A 109 -5.62 2.99 -2.73
C ARG A 109 -6.51 4.23 -2.62
N THR A 110 -6.08 5.18 -1.79
CA THR A 110 -6.63 6.53 -1.77
C THR A 110 -5.82 7.46 -2.67
N PHE A 111 -6.44 8.52 -3.16
CA PHE A 111 -5.82 9.55 -4.00
C PHE A 111 -5.89 10.90 -3.30
N GLN A 112 -4.88 11.74 -3.52
CA GLN A 112 -4.81 13.10 -2.96
C GLN A 112 -6.00 13.98 -3.36
N LEU A 113 -6.47 13.82 -4.60
CA LEU A 113 -7.64 14.52 -5.13
C LEU A 113 -8.77 13.53 -5.28
N THR A 114 -9.81 13.72 -4.48
CA THR A 114 -11.06 12.97 -4.61
C THR A 114 -11.73 13.34 -5.93
N LYS A 115 -11.89 12.38 -6.82
CA LYS A 115 -12.65 12.55 -8.08
C LYS A 115 -14.08 12.11 -7.85
N ALA A 116 -14.98 13.05 -7.60
CA ALA A 116 -16.40 12.77 -7.72
C ALA A 116 -16.74 12.53 -9.21
N LEU A 117 -17.54 11.52 -9.49
CA LEU A 117 -18.03 11.26 -10.84
C LEU A 117 -19.17 12.24 -11.13
N SER A 118 -18.86 13.36 -11.77
CA SER A 118 -19.78 14.50 -11.98
C SER A 118 -21.02 14.16 -12.81
N ARG A 119 -21.03 13.04 -13.53
CA ARG A 119 -22.18 12.56 -14.30
C ARG A 119 -23.11 11.64 -13.49
N MET A 120 -22.75 11.33 -12.25
CA MET A 120 -23.55 10.50 -11.34
C MET A 120 -24.17 11.37 -10.25
N THR A 121 -25.31 10.93 -9.74
CA THR A 121 -25.91 11.59 -8.60
C THR A 121 -25.07 11.41 -7.33
N VAL A 122 -25.27 12.22 -6.31
CA VAL A 122 -24.58 12.10 -5.03
C VAL A 122 -24.80 10.69 -4.44
N ILE A 123 -26.02 10.17 -4.53
CA ILE A 123 -26.37 8.85 -3.99
C ILE A 123 -25.65 7.73 -4.76
N ASP A 124 -25.50 7.86 -6.07
CA ASP A 124 -24.77 6.86 -6.88
C ASP A 124 -23.29 6.90 -6.59
N ASN A 125 -22.69 8.10 -6.42
CA ASN A 125 -21.31 8.23 -5.98
C ASN A 125 -21.07 7.58 -4.60
N MET A 126 -22.02 7.71 -3.68
CA MET A 126 -21.93 7.05 -2.36
C MET A 126 -22.04 5.53 -2.47
N LYS A 127 -22.88 5.02 -3.36
CA LYS A 127 -23.07 3.57 -3.58
C LYS A 127 -21.83 2.90 -4.16
N LEU A 128 -20.94 3.62 -4.86
CA LEU A 128 -19.69 3.06 -5.39
C LEU A 128 -18.75 2.49 -4.33
N GLY A 129 -18.88 2.95 -3.08
CA GLY A 129 -18.10 2.43 -1.95
C GLY A 129 -18.72 1.20 -1.28
N ALA A 130 -19.91 0.81 -1.67
CA ALA A 130 -20.58 -0.35 -1.09
C ALA A 130 -20.09 -1.63 -1.78
N THR A 131 -19.74 -2.64 -1.00
CA THR A 131 -19.34 -3.96 -1.46
C THR A 131 -20.50 -4.96 -1.35
N GLY A 132 -20.51 -6.01 -2.19
CA GLY A 132 -21.53 -7.06 -2.11
C GLY A 132 -22.90 -6.64 -2.62
N GLN A 133 -22.98 -5.71 -3.57
CA GLN A 133 -24.24 -5.29 -4.18
C GLN A 133 -24.78 -6.38 -5.12
N VAL A 134 -26.13 -6.50 -5.16
CA VAL A 134 -26.80 -7.41 -6.09
C VAL A 134 -26.47 -6.98 -7.52
N GLY A 135 -25.74 -7.84 -8.27
CA GLY A 135 -25.27 -7.56 -9.62
C GLY A 135 -23.74 -7.43 -9.77
N GLU A 136 -22.98 -7.58 -8.69
CA GLU A 136 -21.51 -7.69 -8.71
C GLU A 136 -21.01 -9.13 -8.98
N SER A 137 -21.63 -9.86 -9.86
CA SER A 137 -21.21 -11.21 -10.26
C SER A 137 -20.60 -11.20 -11.65
#